data_73cd6e92ae6673c7e6d67eef968493b3
#
_entry.id   73cd6e92ae6673c7e6d67eef968493b3
#
_cell.length_a   1.000
_cell.length_b   1.000
_cell.length_c   1.000
_cell.angle_alpha   90.00
_cell.angle_beta   90.00
_cell.angle_gamma   90.00
#
_symmetry.space_group_name_H-M   'P 1'
#
loop_
_entity.id
_entity.type
_entity.pdbx_description
1 polymer ?
#
loop_
_entity_poly.entity_id
_entity_poly.type
_entity_poly.pdbx_seq_one_letter_code
_entity_poly.pdbx_strand_id
1 'polypeptide(L)'
;IRKKEYALLLTDLNMPEINGFELLELLRTSNVGNSRAIPVVVTTASGSCSKEELIERGFAGCLFKPFSISELLEVSDKCALKGTWDEKPDFSTLLSYGNEAVMLDKLITETEKEMQAIREAGLKKDLQELDALTHHLRSSWEILRADQPLRELYRLLHSNGTPDDKTIGNAVKAVLDKGSEIIRLAKEERRKYNNG
;
A
#
# COMPACT_ATOMS: atom_id res chain seq x y z
N ILE A 1 -13.40 14.00 7.84
CA ILE A 1 -13.19 13.99 6.38
C ILE A 1 -12.93 15.41 5.83
N ARG A 2 -13.52 16.45 6.37
CA ARG A 2 -13.36 17.82 5.81
C ARG A 2 -11.96 18.43 5.94
N LYS A 3 -11.13 17.97 6.89
CA LYS A 3 -9.81 18.58 7.19
C LYS A 3 -8.64 17.59 7.14
N LYS A 4 -8.92 16.30 6.93
CA LYS A 4 -7.89 15.24 6.88
C LYS A 4 -8.26 14.24 5.80
N GLU A 5 -7.27 13.73 5.12
CA GLU A 5 -7.41 12.56 4.25
C GLU A 5 -7.31 11.30 5.10
N TYR A 6 -8.14 10.34 4.80
CA TYR A 6 -8.17 9.04 5.47
C TYR A 6 -7.88 7.95 4.45
N ALA A 7 -7.08 6.97 4.85
CA ALA A 7 -6.72 5.84 3.99
C ALA A 7 -7.85 4.81 3.84
N LEU A 8 -8.74 4.75 4.82
CA LEU A 8 -9.83 3.76 4.89
C LEU A 8 -10.99 4.32 5.71
N LEU A 9 -12.21 3.96 5.35
CA LEU A 9 -13.40 4.14 6.18
C LEU A 9 -13.95 2.76 6.58
N LEU A 10 -14.13 2.54 7.88
CA LEU A 10 -14.84 1.39 8.42
C LEU A 10 -16.22 1.83 8.88
N THR A 11 -17.27 1.14 8.45
CA THR A 11 -18.67 1.46 8.81
C THR A 11 -19.46 0.21 9.14
N ASP A 12 -20.50 0.35 9.95
CA ASP A 12 -21.52 -0.71 10.06
C ASP A 12 -22.49 -0.64 8.89
N LEU A 13 -22.99 -1.79 8.46
CA LEU A 13 -24.08 -1.85 7.46
C LEU A 13 -25.39 -1.32 8.02
N ASN A 14 -25.70 -1.69 9.26
CA ASN A 14 -26.93 -1.35 9.94
C ASN A 14 -26.69 -0.26 10.99
N MET A 15 -26.90 0.98 10.62
CA MET A 15 -26.81 2.13 11.52
C MET A 15 -28.17 2.84 11.60
N PRO A 16 -28.50 3.52 12.71
CA PRO A 16 -29.66 4.39 12.80
C PRO A 16 -29.55 5.55 11.79
N GLU A 17 -30.69 6.02 11.27
CA GLU A 17 -30.84 7.18 10.38
C GLU A 17 -30.30 6.97 8.96
N ILE A 18 -29.08 6.45 8.80
CA ILE A 18 -28.45 6.18 7.50
C ILE A 18 -27.74 4.83 7.55
N ASN A 19 -28.02 3.96 6.61
CA ASN A 19 -27.35 2.67 6.52
C ASN A 19 -26.02 2.75 5.74
N GLY A 20 -25.23 1.66 5.78
CA GLY A 20 -23.92 1.63 5.12
C GLY A 20 -23.98 1.83 3.59
N PHE A 21 -25.04 1.41 2.92
CA PHE A 21 -25.21 1.62 1.48
C PHE A 21 -25.46 3.10 1.16
N GLU A 22 -26.35 3.74 1.90
CA GLU A 22 -26.65 5.17 1.74
C GLU A 22 -25.42 6.02 2.06
N LEU A 23 -24.65 5.64 3.10
CA LEU A 23 -23.38 6.30 3.41
C LEU A 23 -22.38 6.17 2.25
N LEU A 24 -22.26 4.97 1.67
CA LEU A 24 -21.39 4.74 0.52
C LEU A 24 -21.77 5.63 -0.67
N GLU A 25 -23.07 5.71 -0.99
CA GLU A 25 -23.58 6.55 -2.07
C GLU A 25 -23.29 8.03 -1.83
N LEU A 26 -23.54 8.51 -0.61
CA LEU A 26 -23.19 9.89 -0.22
C LEU A 26 -21.70 10.19 -0.36
N LEU A 27 -20.83 9.25 0.00
CA LEU A 27 -19.39 9.41 -0.17
C LEU A 27 -19.01 9.50 -1.65
N ARG A 28 -19.57 8.63 -2.50
CA ARG A 28 -19.27 8.59 -3.94
C ARG A 28 -19.79 9.81 -4.71
N THR A 29 -20.82 10.45 -4.21
CA THR A 29 -21.38 11.70 -4.78
C THR A 29 -20.78 12.97 -4.15
N SER A 30 -20.09 12.85 -3.03
CA SER A 30 -19.48 13.99 -2.31
C SER A 30 -18.24 14.54 -3.02
N ASN A 31 -18.06 15.87 -2.94
CA ASN A 31 -16.85 16.57 -3.40
C ASN A 31 -15.94 16.98 -2.22
N VAL A 32 -16.06 16.35 -1.06
CA VAL A 32 -15.33 16.71 0.15
C VAL A 32 -14.10 15.83 0.33
N GLY A 33 -12.90 16.41 0.24
CA GLY A 33 -11.64 15.70 0.41
C GLY A 33 -11.52 14.49 -0.55
N ASN A 34 -11.04 13.36 -0.03
CA ASN A 34 -10.93 12.10 -0.79
C ASN A 34 -12.18 11.19 -0.69
N SER A 35 -13.34 11.73 -0.30
CA SER A 35 -14.56 10.94 -0.06
C SER A 35 -14.96 10.03 -1.21
N ARG A 36 -14.80 10.49 -2.46
CA ARG A 36 -15.14 9.69 -3.65
C ARG A 36 -14.26 8.46 -3.84
N ALA A 37 -13.00 8.55 -3.46
CA ALA A 37 -12.00 7.52 -3.72
C ALA A 37 -11.70 6.67 -2.48
N ILE A 38 -12.07 7.14 -1.27
CA ILE A 38 -11.76 6.43 -0.03
C ILE A 38 -12.30 4.99 -0.06
N PRO A 39 -11.47 3.97 0.22
CA PRO A 39 -11.95 2.61 0.39
C PRO A 39 -12.90 2.52 1.58
N VAL A 40 -14.06 1.90 1.39
CA VAL A 40 -15.05 1.70 2.46
C VAL A 40 -15.16 0.22 2.74
N VAL A 41 -14.83 -0.17 3.96
CA VAL A 41 -15.02 -1.52 4.49
C VAL A 41 -16.28 -1.52 5.36
N VAL A 42 -17.17 -2.46 5.11
CA VAL A 42 -18.41 -2.58 5.86
C VAL A 42 -18.31 -3.70 6.89
N THR A 43 -18.85 -3.49 8.08
CA THR A 43 -19.05 -4.52 9.10
C THR A 43 -20.54 -4.89 9.13
N THR A 44 -20.85 -6.18 9.25
CA THR A 44 -22.25 -6.65 9.30
C THR A 44 -22.39 -7.95 10.09
N ALA A 45 -23.60 -8.27 10.53
CA ALA A 45 -23.87 -9.57 11.10
C ALA A 45 -23.84 -10.66 10.01
N SER A 46 -23.38 -11.86 10.38
CA SER A 46 -23.37 -13.01 9.48
C SER A 46 -24.79 -13.33 8.99
N GLY A 47 -24.95 -13.51 7.66
CA GLY A 47 -26.22 -13.87 7.04
C GLY A 47 -27.09 -12.72 6.51
N SER A 48 -26.67 -11.47 6.68
CA SER A 48 -27.42 -10.31 6.19
C SER A 48 -27.24 -10.04 4.68
N CYS A 49 -26.03 -10.27 4.16
CA CYS A 49 -25.63 -10.13 2.76
C CYS A 49 -24.43 -11.04 2.49
N SER A 50 -24.26 -11.47 1.24
CA SER A 50 -23.02 -12.17 0.85
C SER A 50 -21.87 -11.18 0.65
N LYS A 51 -20.62 -11.70 0.72
CA LYS A 51 -19.42 -10.89 0.46
C LYS A 51 -19.41 -10.36 -0.97
N GLU A 52 -19.82 -11.19 -1.90
CA GLU A 52 -19.90 -10.89 -3.34
C GLU A 52 -20.85 -9.72 -3.59
N GLU A 53 -22.04 -9.77 -2.99
CA GLU A 53 -23.04 -8.70 -3.09
C GLU A 53 -22.51 -7.36 -2.55
N LEU A 54 -21.82 -7.36 -1.41
CA LEU A 54 -21.26 -6.14 -0.84
C LEU A 54 -20.16 -5.54 -1.72
N ILE A 55 -19.31 -6.37 -2.33
CA ILE A 55 -18.27 -5.91 -3.26
C ILE A 55 -18.90 -5.36 -4.56
N GLU A 56 -19.92 -6.02 -5.12
CA GLU A 56 -20.65 -5.53 -6.29
C GLU A 56 -21.33 -4.18 -6.06
N ARG A 57 -21.77 -3.94 -4.83
CA ARG A 57 -22.33 -2.64 -4.40
C ARG A 57 -21.28 -1.54 -4.24
N GLY A 58 -19.99 -1.86 -4.32
CA GLY A 58 -18.89 -0.88 -4.31
C GLY A 58 -18.17 -0.73 -2.98
N PHE A 59 -18.40 -1.62 -2.00
CA PHE A 59 -17.53 -1.70 -0.83
C PHE A 59 -16.18 -2.30 -1.22
N ALA A 60 -15.12 -1.79 -0.60
CA ALA A 60 -13.76 -2.29 -0.83
C ALA A 60 -13.51 -3.62 -0.13
N GLY A 61 -14.23 -3.88 0.96
CA GLY A 61 -14.17 -5.11 1.73
C GLY A 61 -15.32 -5.22 2.73
N CYS A 62 -15.43 -6.39 3.37
CA CYS A 62 -16.42 -6.62 4.42
C CYS A 62 -15.84 -7.46 5.57
N LEU A 63 -16.39 -7.28 6.76
CA LEU A 63 -16.09 -8.04 7.97
C LEU A 63 -17.40 -8.53 8.59
N PHE A 64 -17.51 -9.82 8.82
CA PHE A 64 -18.69 -10.40 9.48
C PHE A 64 -18.47 -10.46 11.00
N LYS A 65 -19.40 -9.88 11.74
CA LYS A 65 -19.37 -9.91 13.22
C LYS A 65 -19.76 -11.29 13.75
N PRO A 66 -19.03 -11.82 14.76
CA PRO A 66 -17.82 -11.27 15.38
C PRO A 66 -16.58 -11.50 14.51
N PHE A 67 -15.69 -10.52 14.43
CA PHE A 67 -14.42 -10.63 13.70
C PHE A 67 -13.23 -10.42 14.64
N SER A 68 -12.11 -11.03 14.33
CA SER A 68 -10.85 -10.90 15.06
C SER A 68 -10.06 -9.67 14.63
N ILE A 69 -9.08 -9.27 15.46
CA ILE A 69 -8.12 -8.20 15.11
C ILE A 69 -7.34 -8.58 13.85
N SER A 70 -6.98 -9.85 13.68
CA SER A 70 -6.27 -10.35 12.50
C SER A 70 -7.07 -10.15 11.22
N GLU A 71 -8.37 -10.48 11.23
CA GLU A 71 -9.26 -10.27 10.08
C GLU A 71 -9.43 -8.78 9.77
N LEU A 72 -9.55 -7.92 10.80
CA LEU A 72 -9.62 -6.48 10.61
C LEU A 72 -8.35 -5.94 9.94
N LEU A 73 -7.18 -6.35 10.41
CA LEU A 73 -5.90 -5.93 9.84
C LEU A 73 -5.77 -6.42 8.39
N GLU A 74 -6.09 -7.69 8.13
CA GLU A 74 -6.02 -8.27 6.77
C GLU A 74 -6.92 -7.52 5.78
N VAL A 75 -8.16 -7.22 6.15
CA VAL A 75 -9.10 -6.48 5.29
C VAL A 75 -8.65 -5.03 5.15
N SER A 76 -8.19 -4.40 6.23
CA SER A 76 -7.69 -3.02 6.21
C SER A 76 -6.48 -2.89 5.28
N ASP A 77 -5.53 -3.80 5.37
CA ASP A 77 -4.37 -3.83 4.49
C ASP A 77 -4.77 -4.01 3.02
N LYS A 78 -5.63 -4.99 2.73
CA LYS A 78 -6.13 -5.22 1.37
C LYS A 78 -6.90 -4.03 0.77
N CYS A 79 -7.59 -3.27 1.60
CA CYS A 79 -8.48 -2.20 1.16
C CYS A 79 -7.79 -0.83 1.17
N ALA A 80 -7.01 -0.51 2.20
CA ALA A 80 -6.20 0.70 2.24
C ALA A 80 -5.20 0.74 1.08
N LEU A 81 -4.75 -0.44 0.67
CA LEU A 81 -3.82 -0.62 -0.44
C LEU A 81 -4.46 -0.42 -1.83
N LYS A 82 -5.75 -0.61 -2.00
CA LYS A 82 -6.44 -0.39 -3.29
C LYS A 82 -6.64 1.10 -3.65
N GLY A 83 -6.51 2.00 -2.70
CA GLY A 83 -6.78 3.44 -2.89
C GLY A 83 -5.57 4.33 -3.16
N THR A 84 -4.34 3.83 -2.95
CA THR A 84 -3.12 4.66 -3.01
C THR A 84 -2.00 4.10 -3.90
N TRP A 85 -2.27 3.07 -4.70
CA TRP A 85 -1.23 2.25 -5.34
C TRP A 85 -0.67 2.80 -6.65
N ASP A 86 -1.34 3.79 -7.23
CA ASP A 86 -0.94 4.46 -8.46
C ASP A 86 -0.30 5.84 -8.17
N GLU A 87 -0.12 6.19 -6.90
CA GLU A 87 0.58 7.43 -6.56
C GLU A 87 2.07 7.27 -6.83
N LYS A 88 2.58 8.22 -7.62
CA LYS A 88 4.01 8.35 -7.88
C LYS A 88 4.75 8.56 -6.56
N PRO A 89 5.97 7.99 -6.39
CA PRO A 89 6.80 8.26 -5.24
C PRO A 89 6.90 9.75 -4.94
N ASP A 90 6.64 10.14 -3.68
CA ASP A 90 6.68 11.52 -3.21
C ASP A 90 8.08 11.83 -2.63
N PHE A 91 8.85 12.65 -3.32
CA PHE A 91 10.18 13.05 -2.88
C PHE A 91 10.19 14.26 -1.95
N SER A 92 9.06 14.93 -1.72
CA SER A 92 9.01 16.21 -0.98
C SER A 92 9.60 16.10 0.42
N THR A 93 9.27 15.04 1.15
CA THR A 93 9.81 14.78 2.49
C THR A 93 11.32 14.52 2.44
N LEU A 94 11.79 13.67 1.52
CA LEU A 94 13.21 13.38 1.36
C LEU A 94 14.02 14.65 1.06
N LEU A 95 13.52 15.48 0.16
CA LEU A 95 14.19 16.71 -0.28
C LEU A 95 14.23 17.79 0.81
N SER A 96 13.39 17.72 1.83
CA SER A 96 13.41 18.64 2.96
C SER A 96 14.57 18.42 3.93
N TYR A 97 15.28 17.29 3.85
CA TYR A 97 16.36 16.93 4.80
C TYR A 97 17.74 17.47 4.44
N GLY A 98 17.94 18.05 3.25
CA GLY A 98 19.27 18.55 2.89
C GLY A 98 19.37 19.00 1.43
N ASN A 99 20.59 18.91 0.87
CA ASN A 99 20.83 19.22 -0.54
C ASN A 99 20.10 18.21 -1.43
N GLU A 100 19.14 18.68 -2.19
CA GLU A 100 18.20 17.88 -3.00
C GLU A 100 18.95 16.95 -3.96
N ALA A 101 19.97 17.48 -4.61
CA ALA A 101 20.77 16.72 -5.56
C ALA A 101 21.49 15.55 -4.89
N VAL A 102 22.11 15.78 -3.73
CA VAL A 102 22.82 14.76 -2.95
C VAL A 102 21.85 13.71 -2.41
N MET A 103 20.67 14.13 -1.93
CA MET A 103 19.64 13.22 -1.43
C MET A 103 19.14 12.27 -2.53
N LEU A 104 18.89 12.81 -3.72
CA LEU A 104 18.45 12.01 -4.86
C LEU A 104 19.55 11.07 -5.37
N ASP A 105 20.79 11.52 -5.46
CA ASP A 105 21.91 10.68 -5.87
C ASP A 105 22.12 9.51 -4.90
N LYS A 106 22.00 9.77 -3.60
CA LYS A 106 22.08 8.74 -2.56
C LYS A 106 20.92 7.74 -2.67
N LEU A 107 19.68 8.23 -2.80
CA LEU A 107 18.51 7.39 -2.98
C LEU A 107 18.66 6.48 -4.20
N ILE A 108 19.09 7.02 -5.35
CA ILE A 108 19.29 6.25 -6.58
C ILE A 108 20.31 5.13 -6.35
N THR A 109 21.50 5.49 -5.82
CA THR A 109 22.59 4.53 -5.63
C THR A 109 22.22 3.41 -4.66
N GLU A 110 21.60 3.77 -3.52
CA GLU A 110 21.17 2.80 -2.52
C GLU A 110 20.06 1.89 -3.07
N THR A 111 19.04 2.46 -3.74
CA THR A 111 17.96 1.68 -4.31
C THR A 111 18.47 0.74 -5.42
N GLU A 112 19.39 1.17 -6.29
CA GLU A 112 19.98 0.30 -7.32
C GLU A 112 20.70 -0.90 -6.71
N LYS A 113 21.51 -0.67 -5.65
CA LYS A 113 22.21 -1.73 -4.93
C LYS A 113 21.25 -2.73 -4.29
N GLU A 114 20.22 -2.22 -3.64
CA GLU A 114 19.26 -3.05 -2.91
C GLU A 114 18.35 -3.84 -3.86
N MET A 115 17.97 -3.26 -5.01
CA MET A 115 17.24 -3.98 -6.06
C MET A 115 18.05 -5.15 -6.61
N GLN A 116 19.37 -4.99 -6.75
CA GLN A 116 20.24 -6.07 -7.15
C GLN A 116 20.28 -7.19 -6.10
N ALA A 117 20.41 -6.84 -4.83
CA ALA A 117 20.41 -7.80 -3.72
C ALA A 117 19.08 -8.57 -3.63
N ILE A 118 17.93 -7.88 -3.73
CA ILE A 118 16.59 -8.52 -3.75
C ILE A 118 16.45 -9.48 -4.94
N ARG A 119 16.94 -9.10 -6.11
CA ARG A 119 16.92 -9.98 -7.29
C ARG A 119 17.71 -11.26 -7.06
N GLU A 120 18.91 -11.13 -6.50
CA GLU A 120 19.78 -12.27 -6.21
C GLU A 120 19.19 -13.19 -5.13
N ALA A 121 18.70 -12.61 -4.04
CA ALA A 121 18.02 -13.37 -2.98
C ALA A 121 16.77 -14.09 -3.50
N GLY A 122 15.97 -13.43 -4.35
CA GLY A 122 14.80 -14.04 -5.00
C GLY A 122 15.16 -15.20 -5.91
N LEU A 123 16.22 -15.08 -6.71
CA LEU A 123 16.71 -16.16 -7.57
C LEU A 123 17.24 -17.36 -6.78
N LYS A 124 17.92 -17.11 -5.65
CA LYS A 124 18.42 -18.14 -4.73
C LYS A 124 17.34 -18.71 -3.82
N LYS A 125 16.15 -18.10 -3.81
CA LYS A 125 15.04 -18.42 -2.88
C LYS A 125 15.49 -18.28 -1.41
N ASP A 126 16.34 -17.32 -1.13
CA ASP A 126 16.82 -17.03 0.22
C ASP A 126 15.81 -16.14 0.93
N LEU A 127 14.88 -16.78 1.65
CA LEU A 127 13.79 -16.08 2.35
C LEU A 127 14.30 -15.25 3.52
N GLN A 128 15.41 -15.64 4.16
CA GLN A 128 16.01 -14.90 5.26
C GLN A 128 16.62 -13.59 4.76
N GLU A 129 17.37 -13.66 3.67
CA GLU A 129 17.95 -12.48 3.04
C GLU A 129 16.88 -11.55 2.47
N LEU A 130 15.81 -12.10 1.85
CA LEU A 130 14.65 -11.32 1.39
C LEU A 130 13.98 -10.58 2.54
N ASP A 131 13.83 -11.20 3.70
CA ASP A 131 13.24 -10.57 4.88
C ASP A 131 14.13 -9.43 5.40
N ALA A 132 15.42 -9.65 5.55
CA ALA A 132 16.37 -8.64 5.99
C ALA A 132 16.39 -7.42 5.05
N LEU A 133 16.43 -7.64 3.73
CA LEU A 133 16.40 -6.59 2.72
C LEU A 133 15.08 -5.83 2.73
N THR A 134 13.96 -6.54 2.86
CA THR A 134 12.62 -5.94 2.93
C THR A 134 12.50 -5.02 4.14
N HIS A 135 13.01 -5.46 5.30
CA HIS A 135 13.01 -4.66 6.51
C HIS A 135 13.90 -3.40 6.37
N HIS A 136 15.07 -3.53 5.77
CA HIS A 136 16.00 -2.42 5.57
C HIS A 136 15.44 -1.34 4.63
N LEU A 137 14.85 -1.74 3.51
CA LEU A 137 14.26 -0.85 2.51
C LEU A 137 13.00 -0.11 3.00
N ARG A 138 12.27 -0.72 3.91
CA ARG A 138 10.93 -0.25 4.29
C ARG A 138 10.92 1.21 4.75
N SER A 139 11.84 1.60 5.63
CA SER A 139 11.90 2.96 6.19
C SER A 139 12.18 4.02 5.11
N SER A 140 13.03 3.72 4.15
CA SER A 140 13.33 4.64 3.04
C SER A 140 12.13 4.80 2.10
N TRP A 141 11.45 3.70 1.78
CA TRP A 141 10.30 3.72 0.88
C TRP A 141 9.03 4.25 1.53
N GLU A 142 8.89 4.14 2.86
CA GLU A 142 7.79 4.72 3.62
C GLU A 142 7.81 6.25 3.55
N ILE A 143 8.99 6.87 3.60
CA ILE A 143 9.17 8.32 3.41
C ILE A 143 8.69 8.76 2.02
N LEU A 144 8.88 7.89 1.01
CA LEU A 144 8.43 8.12 -0.38
C LEU A 144 6.97 7.74 -0.62
N ARG A 145 6.27 7.21 0.37
CA ARG A 145 4.92 6.61 0.26
C ARG A 145 4.85 5.49 -0.80
N ALA A 146 5.95 4.76 -0.95
CA ALA A 146 6.12 3.73 -1.98
C ALA A 146 6.37 2.32 -1.42
N ASP A 147 6.26 2.12 -0.10
CA ASP A 147 6.67 0.91 0.64
C ASP A 147 5.70 -0.28 0.53
N GLN A 148 4.61 -0.13 -0.17
CA GLN A 148 3.57 -1.12 -0.26
C GLN A 148 4.06 -2.50 -0.78
N PRO A 149 4.79 -2.62 -1.91
CA PRO A 149 5.28 -3.91 -2.35
C PRO A 149 6.17 -4.61 -1.32
N LEU A 150 6.88 -3.82 -0.51
CA LEU A 150 7.68 -4.34 0.60
C LEU A 150 6.82 -4.87 1.73
N ARG A 151 5.71 -4.19 2.08
CA ARG A 151 4.74 -4.68 3.07
C ARG A 151 4.11 -6.00 2.63
N GLU A 152 3.76 -6.12 1.35
CA GLU A 152 3.18 -7.35 0.82
C GLU A 152 4.20 -8.51 0.85
N LEU A 153 5.44 -8.27 0.43
CA LEU A 153 6.50 -9.27 0.51
C LEU A 153 6.75 -9.68 1.97
N TYR A 154 6.87 -8.72 2.88
CA TYR A 154 7.03 -8.98 4.32
C TYR A 154 5.89 -9.84 4.88
N ARG A 155 4.64 -9.50 4.55
CA ARG A 155 3.46 -10.25 4.99
C ARG A 155 3.49 -11.70 4.49
N LEU A 156 3.91 -11.92 3.26
CA LEU A 156 4.04 -13.26 2.68
C LEU A 156 5.13 -14.07 3.39
N LEU A 157 6.27 -13.45 3.68
CA LEU A 157 7.39 -14.10 4.38
C LEU A 157 7.04 -14.49 5.82
N HIS A 158 6.11 -13.76 6.47
CA HIS A 158 5.67 -14.00 7.86
C HIS A 158 4.27 -14.65 7.95
N SER A 159 3.71 -15.14 6.85
CA SER A 159 2.43 -15.84 6.87
C SER A 159 2.53 -17.21 7.56
N ASN A 160 1.44 -17.66 8.20
CA ASN A 160 1.38 -18.95 8.91
C ASN A 160 1.48 -20.22 8.00
N GLY A 161 1.79 -20.04 6.72
CA GLY A 161 2.04 -21.11 5.75
C GLY A 161 3.26 -20.75 4.91
N THR A 162 3.95 -21.75 4.37
CA THR A 162 5.00 -21.51 3.38
C THR A 162 4.33 -21.06 2.07
N PRO A 163 4.46 -19.79 1.69
CA PRO A 163 3.91 -19.34 0.41
C PRO A 163 4.61 -20.07 -0.73
N ASP A 164 3.87 -20.37 -1.79
CA ASP A 164 4.45 -21.03 -2.95
C ASP A 164 5.45 -20.11 -3.68
N ASP A 165 6.39 -20.73 -4.40
CA ASP A 165 7.44 -20.02 -5.15
C ASP A 165 6.91 -18.98 -6.12
N LYS A 166 5.74 -19.21 -6.71
CA LYS A 166 5.11 -18.29 -7.68
C LYS A 166 4.60 -17.04 -6.98
N THR A 167 4.01 -17.19 -5.81
CA THR A 167 3.50 -16.07 -5.00
C THR A 167 4.64 -15.17 -4.53
N ILE A 168 5.73 -15.78 -4.00
CA ILE A 168 6.93 -15.02 -3.63
C ILE A 168 7.56 -14.35 -4.85
N GLY A 169 7.68 -15.07 -5.96
CA GLY A 169 8.25 -14.53 -7.20
C GLY A 169 7.47 -13.30 -7.72
N ASN A 170 6.14 -13.32 -7.64
CA ASN A 170 5.30 -12.19 -8.01
C ASN A 170 5.49 -10.99 -7.06
N ALA A 171 5.60 -11.23 -5.76
CA ALA A 171 5.85 -10.17 -4.78
C ALA A 171 7.24 -9.55 -4.95
N VAL A 172 8.27 -10.36 -5.14
CA VAL A 172 9.63 -9.90 -5.47
C VAL A 172 9.63 -9.06 -6.75
N LYS A 173 8.93 -9.52 -7.79
CA LYS A 173 8.78 -8.75 -9.04
C LYS A 173 8.13 -7.39 -8.79
N ALA A 174 7.06 -7.32 -8.00
CA ALA A 174 6.39 -6.07 -7.67
C ALA A 174 7.33 -5.09 -6.95
N VAL A 175 8.19 -5.57 -6.04
CA VAL A 175 9.23 -4.76 -5.40
C VAL A 175 10.24 -4.23 -6.42
N LEU A 176 10.72 -5.08 -7.34
CA LEU A 176 11.68 -4.69 -8.37
C LEU A 176 11.08 -3.67 -9.37
N ASP A 177 9.83 -3.83 -9.74
CA ASP A 177 9.11 -2.91 -10.62
C ASP A 177 8.97 -1.52 -9.95
N LYS A 178 8.57 -1.49 -8.67
CA LYS A 178 8.46 -0.24 -7.90
C LYS A 178 9.82 0.43 -7.67
N GLY A 179 10.87 -0.34 -7.36
CA GLY A 179 12.23 0.18 -7.24
C GLY A 179 12.72 0.81 -8.54
N SER A 180 12.42 0.20 -9.68
CA SER A 180 12.74 0.74 -11.00
C SER A 180 12.00 2.05 -11.29
N GLU A 181 10.74 2.15 -10.85
CA GLU A 181 9.96 3.39 -10.94
C GLU A 181 10.57 4.51 -10.08
N ILE A 182 10.92 4.21 -8.81
CA ILE A 182 11.57 5.16 -7.90
C ILE A 182 12.85 5.69 -8.53
N ILE A 183 13.73 4.81 -9.02
CA ILE A 183 14.99 5.20 -9.66
C ILE A 183 14.75 6.09 -10.87
N ARG A 184 13.82 5.73 -11.74
CA ARG A 184 13.49 6.53 -12.93
C ARG A 184 13.02 7.92 -12.56
N LEU A 185 12.05 8.03 -11.65
CA LEU A 185 11.49 9.31 -11.22
C LEU A 185 12.50 10.14 -10.43
N ALA A 186 13.33 9.52 -9.59
CA ALA A 186 14.41 10.22 -8.89
C ALA A 186 15.45 10.79 -9.86
N LYS A 187 15.80 10.07 -10.93
CA LYS A 187 16.68 10.57 -12.01
C LYS A 187 16.04 11.73 -12.77
N GLU A 188 14.75 11.68 -13.03
CA GLU A 188 14.01 12.80 -13.65
C GLU A 188 14.00 14.03 -12.74
N GLU A 189 13.71 13.86 -11.45
CA GLU A 189 13.72 14.93 -10.45
C GLU A 189 15.13 15.54 -10.30
N ARG A 190 16.15 14.69 -10.22
CA ARG A 190 17.56 15.08 -10.09
C ARG A 190 18.05 16.03 -11.21
N ARG A 191 17.52 15.85 -12.43
CA ARG A 191 17.87 16.71 -13.58
C ARG A 191 17.47 18.16 -13.37
N LYS A 192 16.45 18.45 -12.58
CA LYS A 192 16.00 19.82 -12.28
C LYS A 192 17.06 20.62 -11.51
N TYR A 193 17.90 19.94 -10.75
CA TYR A 193 18.96 20.52 -9.92
C TYR A 193 20.35 20.56 -10.58
N ASN A 194 20.48 20.10 -11.82
CA ASN A 194 21.73 20.18 -12.60
C ASN A 194 21.88 21.46 -13.42
N ASN A 195 20.86 22.30 -13.48
CA ASN A 195 20.81 23.51 -14.32
C ASN A 195 20.96 24.81 -13.47
N GLY A 196 21.60 24.73 -12.32
CA GLY A 196 21.92 25.88 -11.47
C GLY A 196 23.45 26.06 -11.29
#